data_4dad5d12540eb7b2241d5f685cddf747
#
_entry.id   4dad5d12540eb7b2241d5f685cddf747
#
_cell.length_a   1.000
_cell.length_b   1.000
_cell.length_c   1.000
_cell.angle_alpha   90.00
_cell.angle_beta   90.00
_cell.angle_gamma   90.00
#
_symmetry.space_group_name_H-M   'P 1'
#
loop_
_entity.id
_entity.type
_entity.pdbx_description
1 polymer ?
#
loop_
_entity_poly.entity_id
_entity_poly.type
_entity_poly.pdbx_seq_one_letter_code
_entity_poly.pdbx_strand_id
1 'polypeptide(L)'
;TFASANYFLLIHNNAQGLALYVDKLMDVAELFTKISLFIWAGLLMKQTFIGELVFRIFKPWRLPAELLACFAIFLMAVPTAYTGASGAIIVAMGGVVYTELRRAGARRNLALAATAMTGSLGVVLRPCLLVLIIAVLNKEVTTDILFLWGTRVFLMTSVIFLIVALITRDGSIKVASAKEALVPSLKAFIPLAPYAAIIMATVYFFRFVMNVHLDEHSASTIVPVAILLIVIYEKVYGKPHEKIDDYHDEERQLTVEASVRQATTATGELMGGLLLLIALSMAFSGVIEESHIIQTAADQGTLFHNIWTAVTALILLLAMIGMSGLEPFGAVILVSGSVAQVAYKFGINPVHFWMLVLISFEMAFLAPVIGLNHLLTRHTVGEKEVELARREAEGKNFWYRNERYIFPMCVMVISMLCVGYGPLIYQTYFQ
;
A
#
# COMPACT_ATOMS: atom_id res chain seq x y z
N THR A 1 -4.77 -23.59 -11.98
CA THR A 1 -5.57 -24.31 -13.03
C THR A 1 -4.97 -25.66 -13.37
N PHE A 2 -3.68 -25.72 -13.75
CA PHE A 2 -3.06 -27.01 -14.09
C PHE A 2 -2.98 -27.97 -12.90
N ALA A 3 -2.60 -27.47 -11.72
CA ALA A 3 -2.56 -28.26 -10.48
C ALA A 3 -3.96 -28.75 -10.09
N SER A 4 -4.98 -27.89 -10.20
CA SER A 4 -6.38 -28.27 -9.94
C SER A 4 -6.87 -29.31 -10.95
N ALA A 5 -6.57 -29.15 -12.24
CA ALA A 5 -6.94 -30.12 -13.27
C ALA A 5 -6.27 -31.49 -13.02
N ASN A 6 -4.97 -31.48 -12.67
CA ASN A 6 -4.26 -32.71 -12.34
C ASN A 6 -4.86 -33.40 -11.11
N TYR A 7 -5.09 -32.66 -10.03
CA TYR A 7 -5.61 -33.21 -8.79
C TYR A 7 -7.05 -33.77 -8.95
N PHE A 8 -7.96 -32.94 -9.48
CA PHE A 8 -9.37 -33.35 -9.58
C PHE A 8 -9.65 -34.26 -10.75
N LEU A 9 -9.09 -34.03 -11.93
CA LEU A 9 -9.40 -34.86 -13.11
C LEU A 9 -8.58 -36.14 -13.19
N LEU A 10 -7.29 -36.11 -12.88
CA LEU A 10 -6.40 -37.25 -13.06
C LEU A 10 -6.31 -38.13 -11.80
N ILE A 11 -6.29 -37.54 -10.60
CA ILE A 11 -6.16 -38.30 -9.34
C ILE A 11 -7.52 -38.74 -8.83
N HIS A 12 -8.50 -37.84 -8.78
CA HIS A 12 -9.82 -38.09 -8.21
C HIS A 12 -10.92 -38.35 -9.25
N ASN A 13 -10.60 -38.31 -10.55
CA ASN A 13 -11.53 -38.51 -11.66
C ASN A 13 -12.79 -37.63 -11.56
N ASN A 14 -12.65 -36.39 -11.10
CA ASN A 14 -13.75 -35.52 -10.73
C ASN A 14 -13.59 -34.12 -11.40
N ALA A 15 -14.61 -33.66 -12.11
CA ALA A 15 -14.61 -32.38 -12.83
C ALA A 15 -14.87 -31.14 -11.94
N GLN A 16 -14.76 -31.28 -10.62
CA GLN A 16 -15.08 -30.19 -9.66
C GLN A 16 -14.13 -28.98 -9.68
N GLY A 17 -12.95 -29.10 -10.28
CA GLY A 17 -11.97 -28.00 -10.30
C GLY A 17 -12.49 -26.69 -10.92
N LEU A 18 -13.32 -26.78 -11.98
CA LEU A 18 -13.94 -25.62 -12.58
C LEU A 18 -15.07 -25.06 -11.70
N ALA A 19 -15.87 -25.92 -11.10
CA ALA A 19 -16.94 -25.50 -10.20
C ALA A 19 -16.39 -24.78 -8.97
N LEU A 20 -15.33 -25.32 -8.36
CA LEU A 20 -14.64 -24.67 -7.25
C LEU A 20 -14.08 -23.29 -7.63
N TYR A 21 -13.51 -23.18 -8.83
CA TYR A 21 -13.00 -21.91 -9.35
C TYR A 21 -14.11 -20.87 -9.48
N VAL A 22 -15.24 -21.25 -10.09
CA VAL A 22 -16.40 -20.33 -10.29
C VAL A 22 -17.03 -19.97 -8.95
N ASP A 23 -17.22 -20.92 -8.06
CA ASP A 23 -17.79 -20.72 -6.72
C ASP A 23 -16.96 -19.71 -5.92
N LYS A 24 -15.66 -19.93 -5.83
CA LYS A 24 -14.75 -19.00 -5.14
C LYS A 24 -14.71 -17.61 -5.77
N LEU A 25 -14.84 -17.51 -7.09
CA LEU A 25 -14.89 -16.24 -7.79
C LEU A 25 -16.20 -15.48 -7.50
N MET A 26 -17.32 -16.20 -7.38
CA MET A 26 -18.61 -15.62 -7.02
C MET A 26 -18.64 -15.14 -5.57
N ASP A 27 -18.05 -15.88 -4.64
CA ASP A 27 -17.95 -15.51 -3.22
C ASP A 27 -17.27 -14.15 -3.00
N VAL A 28 -16.35 -13.79 -3.88
CA VAL A 28 -15.59 -12.54 -3.77
C VAL A 28 -15.98 -11.46 -4.81
N ALA A 29 -17.09 -11.65 -5.53
CA ALA A 29 -17.53 -10.70 -6.57
C ALA A 29 -17.75 -9.27 -6.04
N GLU A 30 -18.32 -9.13 -4.85
CA GLU A 30 -18.49 -7.83 -4.18
C GLU A 30 -17.14 -7.15 -3.89
N LEU A 31 -16.15 -7.95 -3.51
CA LEU A 31 -14.79 -7.49 -3.25
C LEU A 31 -14.16 -6.88 -4.51
N PHE A 32 -14.30 -7.52 -5.66
CA PHE A 32 -13.78 -7.00 -6.93
C PHE A 32 -14.39 -5.66 -7.30
N THR A 33 -15.68 -5.49 -7.07
CA THR A 33 -16.38 -4.21 -7.31
C THR A 33 -15.81 -3.11 -6.41
N LYS A 34 -15.61 -3.39 -5.12
CA LYS A 34 -15.03 -2.44 -4.17
C LYS A 34 -13.60 -2.05 -4.55
N ILE A 35 -12.76 -3.03 -4.89
CA ILE A 35 -11.38 -2.78 -5.35
C ILE A 35 -11.38 -1.91 -6.61
N SER A 36 -12.22 -2.24 -7.60
CA SER A 36 -12.33 -1.47 -8.84
C SER A 36 -12.68 -0.01 -8.59
N LEU A 37 -13.65 0.25 -7.72
CA LEU A 37 -14.07 1.61 -7.37
C LEU A 37 -12.97 2.40 -6.66
N PHE A 38 -12.19 1.77 -5.77
CA PHE A 38 -11.06 2.43 -5.11
C PHE A 38 -9.93 2.75 -6.08
N ILE A 39 -9.57 1.81 -6.97
CA ILE A 39 -8.54 2.04 -8.00
C ILE A 39 -8.98 3.17 -8.92
N TRP A 40 -10.24 3.15 -9.37
CA TRP A 40 -10.82 4.19 -10.21
C TRP A 40 -10.77 5.58 -9.54
N ALA A 41 -11.13 5.65 -8.25
CA ALA A 41 -11.00 6.87 -7.46
C ALA A 41 -9.55 7.35 -7.37
N GLY A 42 -8.61 6.46 -7.15
CA GLY A 42 -7.17 6.78 -7.12
C GLY A 42 -6.67 7.37 -8.44
N LEU A 43 -7.07 6.77 -9.57
CA LEU A 43 -6.71 7.25 -10.89
C LEU A 43 -7.36 8.59 -11.24
N LEU A 44 -8.61 8.85 -10.79
CA LEU A 44 -9.23 10.16 -10.89
C LEU A 44 -8.52 11.20 -10.01
N MET A 45 -8.14 10.83 -8.80
CA MET A 45 -7.42 11.74 -7.88
C MET A 45 -6.08 12.20 -8.46
N LYS A 46 -5.40 11.36 -9.24
CA LYS A 46 -4.17 11.73 -9.99
C LYS A 46 -4.37 12.97 -10.86
N GLN A 47 -5.57 13.16 -11.39
CA GLN A 47 -5.89 14.26 -12.30
C GLN A 47 -6.33 15.55 -11.57
N THR A 48 -6.30 15.56 -10.23
CA THR A 48 -6.66 16.70 -9.38
C THR A 48 -5.41 17.41 -8.84
N PHE A 49 -5.60 18.66 -8.40
CA PHE A 49 -4.56 19.45 -7.75
C PHE A 49 -4.46 19.23 -6.22
N ILE A 50 -5.28 18.33 -5.65
CA ILE A 50 -5.34 18.10 -4.19
C ILE A 50 -3.96 17.84 -3.61
N GLY A 51 -3.17 16.96 -4.25
CA GLY A 51 -1.85 16.60 -3.75
C GLY A 51 -0.91 17.78 -3.64
N GLU A 52 -0.85 18.62 -4.67
CA GLU A 52 -0.02 19.82 -4.65
C GLU A 52 -0.48 20.81 -3.60
N LEU A 53 -1.79 21.02 -3.48
CA LEU A 53 -2.36 21.93 -2.49
C LEU A 53 -2.03 21.49 -1.06
N VAL A 54 -2.04 20.19 -0.80
CA VAL A 54 -1.67 19.66 0.52
C VAL A 54 -0.19 19.87 0.78
N PHE A 55 0.71 19.61 -0.19
CA PHE A 55 2.14 19.88 -0.02
C PHE A 55 2.45 21.36 0.18
N ARG A 56 1.66 22.29 -0.39
CA ARG A 56 1.80 23.73 -0.16
C ARG A 56 1.65 24.14 1.30
N ILE A 57 0.91 23.39 2.11
CA ILE A 57 0.76 23.66 3.56
C ILE A 57 2.10 23.53 4.28
N PHE A 58 2.96 22.61 3.83
CA PHE A 58 4.24 22.31 4.50
C PHE A 58 5.43 23.07 3.93
N LYS A 59 5.30 23.65 2.74
CA LYS A 59 6.36 24.42 2.09
C LYS A 59 6.92 25.57 2.96
N PRO A 60 6.11 26.34 3.73
CA PRO A 60 6.61 27.40 4.59
C PRO A 60 7.51 26.92 5.73
N TRP A 61 7.36 25.66 6.17
CA TRP A 61 8.16 25.09 7.25
C TRP A 61 9.60 24.79 6.85
N ARG A 62 9.91 24.81 5.54
CA ARG A 62 11.25 24.52 4.99
C ARG A 62 11.83 23.25 5.62
N LEU A 63 11.01 22.19 5.69
CA LEU A 63 11.42 20.93 6.27
C LEU A 63 12.63 20.36 5.52
N PRO A 64 13.64 19.84 6.23
CA PRO A 64 14.70 19.07 5.58
C PRO A 64 14.11 17.86 4.85
N ALA A 65 14.80 17.44 3.79
CA ALA A 65 14.30 16.43 2.87
C ALA A 65 13.86 15.13 3.56
N GLU A 66 14.57 14.70 4.59
CA GLU A 66 14.29 13.49 5.35
C GLU A 66 12.99 13.60 6.17
N LEU A 67 12.78 14.76 6.82
CA LEU A 67 11.53 15.02 7.53
C LEU A 67 10.36 15.17 6.58
N LEU A 68 10.56 15.84 5.43
CA LEU A 68 9.54 15.96 4.41
C LEU A 68 9.18 14.60 3.80
N ALA A 69 10.16 13.71 3.62
CA ALA A 69 9.94 12.34 3.15
C ALA A 69 9.08 11.53 4.13
N CYS A 70 9.42 11.59 5.42
CA CYS A 70 8.63 10.95 6.47
C CYS A 70 7.19 11.50 6.47
N PHE A 71 7.07 12.82 6.37
CA PHE A 71 5.78 13.49 6.33
C PHE A 71 4.97 13.10 5.07
N ALA A 72 5.61 13.02 3.90
CA ALA A 72 4.96 12.58 2.66
C ALA A 72 4.40 11.14 2.80
N ILE A 73 5.13 10.24 3.45
CA ILE A 73 4.67 8.88 3.73
C ILE A 73 3.43 8.90 4.64
N PHE A 74 3.44 9.68 5.72
CA PHE A 74 2.26 9.84 6.60
C PHE A 74 1.05 10.37 5.84
N LEU A 75 1.26 11.38 5.02
CA LEU A 75 0.20 12.00 4.23
C LEU A 75 -0.40 11.02 3.21
N MET A 76 0.46 10.30 2.50
CA MET A 76 0.06 9.34 1.48
C MET A 76 -0.50 8.04 2.06
N ALA A 77 -0.21 7.73 3.32
CA ALA A 77 -0.78 6.57 3.99
C ALA A 77 -2.32 6.65 4.09
N VAL A 78 -2.90 7.84 4.21
CA VAL A 78 -4.36 8.02 4.26
C VAL A 78 -5.03 7.56 2.96
N PRO A 79 -4.72 8.12 1.77
CA PRO A 79 -5.31 7.62 0.53
C PRO A 79 -4.91 6.17 0.22
N THR A 80 -3.73 5.70 0.64
CA THR A 80 -3.34 4.29 0.50
C THR A 80 -4.24 3.38 1.33
N ALA A 81 -4.58 3.77 2.55
CA ALA A 81 -5.53 3.03 3.38
C ALA A 81 -6.90 2.87 2.71
N TYR A 82 -7.39 3.92 2.06
CA TYR A 82 -8.68 3.86 1.35
C TYR A 82 -8.63 3.00 0.09
N THR A 83 -7.54 3.07 -0.67
CA THR A 83 -7.43 2.30 -1.92
C THR A 83 -7.05 0.84 -1.70
N GLY A 84 -6.32 0.54 -0.62
CA GLY A 84 -5.70 -0.76 -0.40
C GLY A 84 -4.65 -1.14 -1.45
N ALA A 85 -4.46 -0.30 -2.48
CA ALA A 85 -3.59 -0.55 -3.62
C ALA A 85 -2.42 0.42 -3.62
N SER A 86 -1.25 -0.05 -3.19
CA SER A 86 -0.03 0.76 -3.07
C SER A 86 0.36 1.41 -4.41
N GLY A 87 0.25 0.68 -5.49
CA GLY A 87 0.60 1.14 -6.84
C GLY A 87 -0.25 2.30 -7.33
N ALA A 88 -1.54 2.32 -7.02
CA ALA A 88 -2.46 3.39 -7.45
C ALA A 88 -2.03 4.76 -6.89
N ILE A 89 -1.58 4.81 -5.65
CA ILE A 89 -1.14 6.05 -5.00
C ILE A 89 0.20 6.54 -5.57
N ILE A 90 1.12 5.63 -5.87
CA ILE A 90 2.38 6.02 -6.52
C ILE A 90 2.13 6.60 -7.91
N VAL A 91 1.24 5.99 -8.68
CA VAL A 91 0.85 6.51 -9.99
C VAL A 91 0.14 7.87 -9.86
N ALA A 92 -0.74 8.02 -8.85
CA ALA A 92 -1.47 9.26 -8.62
C ALA A 92 -0.61 10.41 -8.14
N MET A 93 0.29 10.17 -7.19
CA MET A 93 0.95 11.21 -6.40
C MET A 93 2.47 11.15 -6.42
N GLY A 94 3.05 10.07 -6.97
CA GLY A 94 4.50 9.85 -6.93
C GLY A 94 5.31 10.98 -7.58
N GLY A 95 4.86 11.53 -8.70
CA GLY A 95 5.52 12.67 -9.34
C GLY A 95 5.57 13.92 -8.45
N VAL A 96 4.44 14.24 -7.81
CA VAL A 96 4.35 15.38 -6.87
C VAL A 96 5.27 15.19 -5.67
N VAL A 97 5.22 14.00 -5.04
CA VAL A 97 6.09 13.66 -3.90
C VAL A 97 7.56 13.78 -4.29
N TYR A 98 7.95 13.18 -5.40
CA TYR A 98 9.33 13.23 -5.88
C TYR A 98 9.79 14.66 -6.10
N THR A 99 9.01 15.46 -6.80
CA THR A 99 9.35 16.85 -7.12
C THR A 99 9.48 17.71 -5.86
N GLU A 100 8.56 17.60 -4.90
CA GLU A 100 8.64 18.36 -3.66
C GLU A 100 9.83 17.93 -2.79
N LEU A 101 10.16 16.64 -2.75
CA LEU A 101 11.38 16.14 -2.09
C LEU A 101 12.64 16.70 -2.75
N ARG A 102 12.69 16.74 -4.09
CA ARG A 102 13.82 17.33 -4.82
C ARG A 102 13.96 18.82 -4.55
N ARG A 103 12.84 19.55 -4.50
CA ARG A 103 12.82 20.99 -4.13
C ARG A 103 13.30 21.24 -2.70
N ALA A 104 13.03 20.30 -1.78
CA ALA A 104 13.54 20.36 -0.41
C ALA A 104 15.03 19.98 -0.28
N GLY A 105 15.69 19.63 -1.40
CA GLY A 105 17.12 19.28 -1.44
C GLY A 105 17.42 17.80 -1.24
N ALA A 106 16.42 16.91 -1.34
CA ALA A 106 16.66 15.47 -1.29
C ALA A 106 17.62 15.01 -2.41
N ARG A 107 18.49 14.07 -2.10
CA ARG A 107 19.22 13.30 -3.13
C ARG A 107 18.21 12.58 -4.00
N ARG A 108 18.51 12.40 -5.31
CA ARG A 108 17.58 11.74 -6.23
C ARG A 108 17.24 10.32 -5.79
N ASN A 109 18.21 9.54 -5.33
CA ASN A 109 17.98 8.18 -4.85
C ASN A 109 17.10 8.14 -3.61
N LEU A 110 17.27 9.04 -2.64
CA LEU A 110 16.40 9.16 -1.47
C LEU A 110 14.98 9.57 -1.88
N ALA A 111 14.85 10.54 -2.79
CA ALA A 111 13.54 10.96 -3.28
C ALA A 111 12.81 9.81 -4.00
N LEU A 112 13.50 9.01 -4.83
CA LEU A 112 12.94 7.81 -5.46
C LEU A 112 12.54 6.74 -4.44
N ALA A 113 13.40 6.49 -3.42
CA ALA A 113 13.13 5.55 -2.34
C ALA A 113 11.88 5.94 -1.54
N ALA A 114 11.83 7.20 -1.09
CA ALA A 114 10.70 7.72 -0.33
C ALA A 114 9.40 7.69 -1.15
N THR A 115 9.46 8.07 -2.43
CA THR A 115 8.30 8.00 -3.34
C THR A 115 7.78 6.56 -3.48
N ALA A 116 8.66 5.58 -3.63
CA ALA A 116 8.26 4.17 -3.68
C ALA A 116 7.60 3.70 -2.37
N MET A 117 8.04 4.24 -1.22
CA MET A 117 7.47 3.87 0.08
C MET A 117 6.13 4.54 0.39
N THR A 118 5.77 5.63 -0.28
CA THR A 118 4.49 6.33 -0.02
C THR A 118 3.27 5.46 -0.26
N GLY A 119 3.35 4.48 -1.15
CA GLY A 119 2.26 3.57 -1.46
C GLY A 119 2.18 2.35 -0.54
N SER A 120 3.22 2.00 0.23
CA SER A 120 3.24 0.73 0.96
C SER A 120 2.71 0.83 2.39
N LEU A 121 3.14 1.79 3.19
CA LEU A 121 2.88 1.81 4.63
C LEU A 121 1.42 2.03 5.03
N GLY A 122 0.57 2.52 4.15
CA GLY A 122 -0.84 2.77 4.42
C GLY A 122 -1.74 1.53 4.39
N VAL A 123 -1.28 0.41 3.86
CA VAL A 123 -2.11 -0.79 3.67
C VAL A 123 -2.52 -1.50 4.96
N VAL A 124 -1.96 -1.12 6.09
CA VAL A 124 -2.32 -1.63 7.43
C VAL A 124 -3.30 -0.73 8.17
N LEU A 125 -3.61 0.45 7.63
CA LEU A 125 -4.49 1.44 8.25
C LEU A 125 -5.95 1.26 7.87
N ARG A 126 -6.87 1.69 8.76
CA ARG A 126 -8.31 1.71 8.48
C ARG A 126 -8.63 2.76 7.40
N PRO A 127 -9.46 2.43 6.40
CA PRO A 127 -10.29 1.23 6.22
C PRO A 127 -9.73 0.24 5.18
N CYS A 128 -8.47 -0.14 5.23
CA CYS A 128 -7.80 -0.92 4.19
C CYS A 128 -8.52 -2.23 3.88
N LEU A 129 -8.82 -2.42 2.60
CA LEU A 129 -9.52 -3.58 2.10
C LEU A 129 -8.75 -4.89 2.30
N LEU A 130 -7.40 -4.86 2.23
CA LEU A 130 -6.57 -6.03 2.47
C LEU A 130 -6.78 -6.60 3.88
N VAL A 131 -6.87 -5.73 4.89
CA VAL A 131 -7.14 -6.11 6.28
C VAL A 131 -8.56 -6.67 6.44
N LEU A 132 -9.54 -6.09 5.73
CA LEU A 132 -10.91 -6.62 5.71
C LEU A 132 -10.97 -8.05 5.16
N ILE A 133 -10.26 -8.32 4.05
CA ILE A 133 -10.18 -9.66 3.47
C ILE A 133 -9.58 -10.65 4.45
N ILE A 134 -8.50 -10.29 5.14
CA ILE A 134 -7.88 -11.14 6.16
C ILE A 134 -8.92 -11.53 7.22
N ALA A 135 -9.66 -10.56 7.75
CA ALA A 135 -10.66 -10.82 8.79
C ALA A 135 -11.85 -11.66 8.29
N VAL A 136 -12.24 -11.50 7.02
CA VAL A 136 -13.31 -12.32 6.40
C VAL A 136 -12.88 -13.77 6.22
N LEU A 137 -11.64 -13.99 5.79
CA LEU A 137 -11.11 -15.33 5.54
C LEU A 137 -10.66 -16.06 6.82
N ASN A 138 -10.39 -15.33 7.91
CA ASN A 138 -9.83 -15.91 9.14
C ASN A 138 -10.66 -15.52 10.34
N LYS A 139 -11.43 -16.46 10.86
CA LYS A 139 -12.33 -16.25 12.02
C LYS A 139 -11.60 -16.02 13.33
N GLU A 140 -10.32 -16.32 13.40
CA GLU A 140 -9.45 -16.15 14.57
C GLU A 140 -9.07 -14.69 14.84
N VAL A 141 -9.30 -13.81 13.88
CA VAL A 141 -8.99 -12.37 13.99
C VAL A 141 -10.18 -11.51 13.57
N THR A 142 -10.32 -10.35 14.20
CA THR A 142 -11.33 -9.36 13.85
C THR A 142 -10.71 -8.14 13.18
N THR A 143 -11.49 -7.43 12.38
CA THR A 143 -11.05 -6.18 11.73
C THR A 143 -10.54 -5.16 12.73
N ASP A 144 -11.23 -4.95 13.85
CA ASP A 144 -10.86 -3.97 14.86
C ASP A 144 -9.49 -4.25 15.48
N ILE A 145 -9.22 -5.51 15.83
CA ILE A 145 -7.94 -5.92 16.39
C ILE A 145 -6.81 -5.75 15.35
N LEU A 146 -7.06 -6.16 14.11
CA LEU A 146 -6.06 -6.01 13.04
C LEU A 146 -5.74 -4.54 12.77
N PHE A 147 -6.73 -3.67 12.70
CA PHE A 147 -6.49 -2.23 12.50
C PHE A 147 -5.81 -1.57 13.70
N LEU A 148 -6.14 -1.99 14.92
CA LEU A 148 -5.48 -1.48 16.12
C LEU A 148 -3.98 -1.78 16.09
N TRP A 149 -3.61 -3.04 15.80
CA TRP A 149 -2.22 -3.45 15.70
C TRP A 149 -1.56 -2.93 14.43
N GLY A 150 -2.28 -2.89 13.31
CA GLY A 150 -1.80 -2.28 12.06
C GLY A 150 -1.40 -0.82 12.24
N THR A 151 -2.19 -0.05 12.99
CA THR A 151 -1.83 1.34 13.33
C THR A 151 -0.54 1.43 14.16
N ARG A 152 -0.34 0.52 15.13
CA ARG A 152 0.90 0.45 15.91
C ARG A 152 2.10 0.08 15.03
N VAL A 153 1.93 -0.89 14.14
CA VAL A 153 2.95 -1.29 13.16
C VAL A 153 3.30 -0.13 12.22
N PHE A 154 2.30 0.58 11.70
CA PHE A 154 2.50 1.77 10.87
C PHE A 154 3.33 2.84 11.59
N LEU A 155 2.97 3.18 12.83
CA LEU A 155 3.70 4.17 13.62
C LEU A 155 5.14 3.73 13.88
N MET A 156 5.33 2.46 14.26
CA MET A 156 6.66 1.88 14.48
C MET A 156 7.51 1.95 13.20
N THR A 157 6.98 1.50 12.07
CA THR A 157 7.70 1.52 10.78
C THR A 157 8.02 2.96 10.34
N SER A 158 7.11 3.90 10.59
CA SER A 158 7.35 5.32 10.30
C SER A 158 8.44 5.92 11.17
N VAL A 159 8.53 5.52 12.45
CA VAL A 159 9.64 5.91 13.34
C VAL A 159 10.95 5.29 12.87
N ILE A 160 10.95 4.01 12.49
CA ILE A 160 12.14 3.35 11.93
C ILE A 160 12.59 4.06 10.65
N PHE A 161 11.65 4.40 9.75
CA PHE A 161 11.94 5.20 8.56
C PHE A 161 12.65 6.51 8.92
N LEU A 162 12.10 7.26 9.87
CA LEU A 162 12.67 8.52 10.31
C LEU A 162 14.08 8.35 10.90
N ILE A 163 14.29 7.31 11.73
CA ILE A 163 15.60 7.01 12.32
C ILE A 163 16.62 6.69 11.22
N VAL A 164 16.28 5.80 10.29
CA VAL A 164 17.17 5.44 9.17
C VAL A 164 17.46 6.66 8.30
N ALA A 165 16.44 7.48 8.01
CA ALA A 165 16.60 8.71 7.23
C ALA A 165 17.54 9.73 7.92
N LEU A 166 17.44 9.86 9.23
CA LEU A 166 18.29 10.77 10.01
C LEU A 166 19.74 10.25 10.13
N ILE A 167 19.94 8.94 10.25
CA ILE A 167 21.28 8.30 10.30
C ILE A 167 22.01 8.45 8.95
N THR A 168 21.27 8.30 7.84
CA THR A 168 21.84 8.38 6.47
C THR A 168 21.94 9.80 5.92
N ARG A 169 21.67 10.77 6.76
CA ARG A 169 21.57 12.17 6.37
C ARG A 169 22.93 12.84 6.18
N ASP A 170 22.99 13.72 5.18
CA ASP A 170 24.08 14.67 4.97
C ASP A 170 23.57 16.10 5.27
N GLY A 171 24.11 16.74 6.32
CA GLY A 171 23.86 18.16 6.59
C GLY A 171 23.13 18.50 7.91
N SER A 172 22.96 19.80 8.20
CA SER A 172 22.35 20.31 9.44
C SER A 172 20.82 20.43 9.34
N ILE A 173 20.10 20.21 10.46
CA ILE A 173 18.64 20.39 10.52
C ILE A 173 18.35 21.90 10.63
N LYS A 174 17.79 22.49 9.57
CA LYS A 174 17.31 23.85 9.59
C LYS A 174 15.82 23.84 9.26
N VAL A 175 14.98 24.08 10.25
CA VAL A 175 13.53 24.22 10.11
C VAL A 175 13.18 25.69 10.32
N ALA A 176 12.25 26.22 9.53
CA ALA A 176 11.78 27.59 9.71
C ALA A 176 11.12 27.77 11.09
N SER A 177 11.18 28.98 11.63
CA SER A 177 10.54 29.24 12.91
C SER A 177 9.01 29.10 12.79
N ALA A 178 8.36 28.60 13.84
CA ALA A 178 6.90 28.43 13.84
C ALA A 178 6.15 29.75 13.58
N LYS A 179 6.72 30.89 14.04
CA LYS A 179 6.11 32.22 13.81
C LYS A 179 6.09 32.61 12.33
N GLU A 180 7.12 32.21 11.56
CA GLU A 180 7.21 32.52 10.13
C GLU A 180 6.42 31.55 9.28
N ALA A 181 6.31 30.27 9.69
CA ALA A 181 5.67 29.21 8.92
C ALA A 181 4.14 29.14 9.14
N LEU A 182 3.64 29.44 10.33
CA LEU A 182 2.25 29.18 10.71
C LEU A 182 1.23 29.96 9.85
N VAL A 183 1.45 31.27 9.69
CA VAL A 183 0.51 32.13 8.94
C VAL A 183 0.45 31.76 7.45
N PRO A 184 1.57 31.56 6.73
CA PRO A 184 1.52 31.08 5.35
C PRO A 184 0.89 29.68 5.22
N SER A 185 1.15 28.77 6.18
CA SER A 185 0.54 27.44 6.18
C SER A 185 -0.98 27.52 6.36
N LEU A 186 -1.48 28.34 7.29
CA LEU A 186 -2.92 28.54 7.45
C LEU A 186 -3.57 29.14 6.19
N LYS A 187 -2.91 30.07 5.52
CA LYS A 187 -3.38 30.60 4.23
C LYS A 187 -3.42 29.54 3.13
N ALA A 188 -2.52 28.55 3.18
CA ALA A 188 -2.48 27.44 2.21
C ALA A 188 -3.66 26.47 2.37
N PHE A 189 -4.41 26.50 3.48
CA PHE A 189 -5.66 25.76 3.63
C PHE A 189 -6.85 26.38 2.86
N ILE A 190 -6.81 27.68 2.56
CA ILE A 190 -7.91 28.35 1.88
C ILE A 190 -8.25 27.70 0.53
N PRO A 191 -7.30 27.38 -0.36
CA PRO A 191 -7.57 26.69 -1.62
C PRO A 191 -8.13 25.27 -1.43
N LEU A 192 -7.95 24.63 -0.28
CA LEU A 192 -8.51 23.31 0.03
C LEU A 192 -9.95 23.36 0.53
N ALA A 193 -10.46 24.53 0.91
CA ALA A 193 -11.81 24.69 1.44
C ALA A 193 -12.91 24.15 0.50
N PRO A 194 -12.92 24.43 -0.83
CA PRO A 194 -13.93 23.87 -1.72
C PRO A 194 -13.87 22.35 -1.83
N TYR A 195 -12.68 21.75 -1.77
CA TYR A 195 -12.53 20.28 -1.76
C TYR A 195 -13.13 19.68 -0.51
N ALA A 196 -12.79 20.24 0.66
CA ALA A 196 -13.38 19.84 1.93
C ALA A 196 -14.92 20.00 1.92
N ALA A 197 -15.42 21.08 1.36
CA ALA A 197 -16.86 21.32 1.23
C ALA A 197 -17.53 20.25 0.35
N ILE A 198 -16.94 19.87 -0.79
CA ILE A 198 -17.45 18.83 -1.67
C ILE A 198 -17.48 17.47 -0.95
N ILE A 199 -16.38 17.10 -0.26
CA ILE A 199 -16.31 15.85 0.51
C ILE A 199 -17.39 15.84 1.59
N MET A 200 -17.49 16.90 2.37
CA MET A 200 -18.51 17.02 3.42
C MET A 200 -19.93 16.96 2.84
N ALA A 201 -20.22 17.69 1.76
CA ALA A 201 -21.52 17.66 1.11
C ALA A 201 -21.86 16.25 0.62
N THR A 202 -20.90 15.53 0.03
CA THR A 202 -21.09 14.15 -0.41
C THR A 202 -21.41 13.23 0.77
N VAL A 203 -20.64 13.29 1.83
CA VAL A 203 -20.86 12.48 3.04
C VAL A 203 -22.23 12.79 3.67
N TYR A 204 -22.61 14.07 3.77
CA TYR A 204 -23.93 14.47 4.28
C TYR A 204 -25.06 14.01 3.38
N PHE A 205 -24.91 14.10 2.05
CA PHE A 205 -25.89 13.59 1.09
C PHE A 205 -26.14 12.09 1.31
N PHE A 206 -25.09 11.27 1.36
CA PHE A 206 -25.23 9.84 1.60
C PHE A 206 -25.87 9.55 2.97
N ARG A 207 -25.47 10.29 4.01
CA ARG A 207 -26.01 10.12 5.35
C ARG A 207 -27.48 10.47 5.48
N PHE A 208 -27.91 11.62 4.96
CA PHE A 208 -29.25 12.15 5.19
C PHE A 208 -30.26 11.78 4.10
N VAL A 209 -29.82 11.61 2.83
CA VAL A 209 -30.69 11.28 1.72
C VAL A 209 -30.74 9.77 1.49
N MET A 210 -29.58 9.12 1.53
CA MET A 210 -29.46 7.68 1.26
C MET A 210 -29.49 6.83 2.54
N ASN A 211 -29.46 7.46 3.72
CA ASN A 211 -29.35 6.79 5.02
C ASN A 211 -28.15 5.83 5.14
N VAL A 212 -27.05 6.17 4.47
CA VAL A 212 -25.79 5.40 4.45
C VAL A 212 -24.74 6.16 5.27
N HIS A 213 -24.24 5.54 6.31
CA HIS A 213 -23.15 6.09 7.11
C HIS A 213 -21.80 5.81 6.42
N LEU A 214 -20.83 6.70 6.60
CA LEU A 214 -19.47 6.48 6.13
C LEU A 214 -18.82 5.44 7.05
N ASP A 215 -18.67 4.23 6.55
CA ASP A 215 -17.99 3.10 7.18
C ASP A 215 -17.04 2.40 6.19
N GLU A 216 -16.43 1.31 6.58
CA GLU A 216 -15.49 0.55 5.76
C GLU A 216 -16.13 -0.03 4.48
N HIS A 217 -17.42 -0.38 4.53
CA HIS A 217 -18.14 -0.95 3.39
C HIS A 217 -18.65 0.13 2.42
N SER A 218 -19.18 1.22 2.95
CA SER A 218 -19.74 2.32 2.16
C SER A 218 -18.67 3.25 1.58
N ALA A 219 -17.47 3.29 2.18
CA ALA A 219 -16.35 4.10 1.71
C ALA A 219 -16.01 3.83 0.24
N SER A 220 -16.12 2.57 -0.20
CA SER A 220 -15.89 2.17 -1.60
C SER A 220 -16.83 2.82 -2.61
N THR A 221 -17.98 3.31 -2.17
CA THR A 221 -18.96 4.04 -2.99
C THR A 221 -18.87 5.55 -2.77
N ILE A 222 -18.78 6.00 -1.54
CA ILE A 222 -18.81 7.44 -1.18
C ILE A 222 -17.56 8.16 -1.67
N VAL A 223 -16.37 7.56 -1.48
CA VAL A 223 -15.10 8.19 -1.86
C VAL A 223 -14.97 8.40 -3.37
N PRO A 224 -15.25 7.42 -4.25
CA PRO A 224 -15.24 7.64 -5.70
C PRO A 224 -16.18 8.75 -6.16
N VAL A 225 -17.38 8.83 -5.59
CA VAL A 225 -18.34 9.90 -5.91
C VAL A 225 -17.79 11.27 -5.50
N ALA A 226 -17.22 11.39 -4.30
CA ALA A 226 -16.61 12.64 -3.85
C ALA A 226 -15.46 13.07 -4.77
N ILE A 227 -14.58 12.14 -5.16
CA ILE A 227 -13.44 12.43 -6.06
C ILE A 227 -13.92 12.81 -7.45
N LEU A 228 -14.94 12.11 -7.97
CA LEU A 228 -15.56 12.49 -9.26
C LEU A 228 -16.11 13.92 -9.23
N LEU A 229 -16.83 14.31 -8.17
CA LEU A 229 -17.34 15.66 -7.99
C LEU A 229 -16.21 16.70 -7.90
N ILE A 230 -15.09 16.35 -7.27
CA ILE A 230 -13.90 17.19 -7.23
C ILE A 230 -13.30 17.37 -8.63
N VAL A 231 -13.19 16.30 -9.42
CA VAL A 231 -12.71 16.37 -10.80
C VAL A 231 -13.62 17.28 -11.63
N ILE A 232 -14.94 17.12 -11.51
CA ILE A 232 -15.90 17.98 -12.18
C ILE A 232 -15.72 19.45 -11.75
N TYR A 233 -15.61 19.71 -10.45
CA TYR A 233 -15.38 21.04 -9.92
C TYR A 233 -14.12 21.68 -10.50
N GLU A 234 -12.99 20.98 -10.49
CA GLU A 234 -11.72 21.49 -11.01
C GLU A 234 -11.77 21.77 -12.53
N LYS A 235 -12.37 20.85 -13.30
CA LYS A 235 -12.44 20.98 -14.77
C LYS A 235 -13.44 22.06 -15.23
N VAL A 236 -14.49 22.32 -14.44
CA VAL A 236 -15.55 23.32 -14.79
C VAL A 236 -15.23 24.70 -14.21
N TYR A 237 -14.78 24.76 -12.96
CA TYR A 237 -14.61 26.02 -12.22
C TYR A 237 -13.16 26.32 -11.87
N GLY A 238 -12.26 25.33 -12.02
CA GLY A 238 -10.84 25.48 -11.68
C GLY A 238 -10.19 26.51 -12.57
N LYS A 239 -9.54 27.51 -11.95
CA LYS A 239 -8.65 28.41 -12.68
C LYS A 239 -7.39 27.63 -13.02
N PRO A 240 -6.82 27.80 -14.24
CA PRO A 240 -5.51 27.20 -14.54
C PRO A 240 -4.51 27.69 -13.49
N HIS A 241 -4.10 26.77 -12.61
CA HIS A 241 -3.04 27.04 -11.66
C HIS A 241 -1.73 27.16 -12.43
N GLU A 242 -0.87 28.04 -11.95
CA GLU A 242 0.48 28.25 -12.51
C GLU A 242 1.16 26.89 -12.75
N LYS A 243 1.65 26.67 -13.97
CA LYS A 243 2.32 25.44 -14.38
C LYS A 243 3.41 25.09 -13.38
N ILE A 244 3.25 24.02 -12.65
CA ILE A 244 4.18 23.61 -11.60
C ILE A 244 5.09 22.47 -12.08
N ASP A 245 4.62 21.60 -12.99
CA ASP A 245 5.40 20.52 -13.56
C ASP A 245 4.93 20.13 -14.98
N ASP A 246 5.90 19.98 -15.90
CA ASP A 246 5.65 19.56 -17.30
C ASP A 246 5.16 18.09 -17.43
N TYR A 247 5.24 17.27 -16.36
CA TYR A 247 5.03 15.82 -16.43
C TYR A 247 3.57 15.37 -16.34
N HIS A 248 2.71 16.13 -15.68
CA HIS A 248 1.28 15.80 -15.50
C HIS A 248 0.33 16.78 -16.17
N ASP A 249 0.86 17.80 -16.83
CA ASP A 249 0.05 18.85 -17.44
C ASP A 249 -0.89 18.32 -18.56
N GLU A 250 -0.44 17.31 -19.33
CA GLU A 250 -1.27 16.74 -20.40
C GLU A 250 -2.51 16.02 -19.88
N GLU A 251 -2.39 15.22 -18.82
CA GLU A 251 -3.53 14.49 -18.22
C GLU A 251 -4.50 15.44 -17.49
N ARG A 252 -3.99 16.53 -16.91
CA ARG A 252 -4.80 17.52 -16.21
C ARG A 252 -5.57 18.45 -17.15
N GLN A 253 -5.15 18.59 -18.39
CA GLN A 253 -5.85 19.37 -19.42
C GLN A 253 -7.02 18.63 -20.07
N LEU A 254 -7.23 17.35 -19.76
CA LEU A 254 -8.33 16.56 -20.28
C LEU A 254 -9.70 17.13 -19.86
N THR A 255 -10.69 16.95 -20.71
CA THR A 255 -12.09 17.21 -20.34
C THR A 255 -12.57 16.23 -19.27
N VAL A 256 -13.68 16.52 -18.58
CA VAL A 256 -14.29 15.61 -17.59
C VAL A 256 -14.52 14.21 -18.21
N GLU A 257 -15.11 14.16 -19.40
CA GLU A 257 -15.38 12.91 -20.12
C GLU A 257 -14.09 12.13 -20.40
N ALA A 258 -13.07 12.79 -20.95
CA ALA A 258 -11.80 12.15 -21.26
C ALA A 258 -11.09 11.65 -19.99
N SER A 259 -11.18 12.40 -18.89
CA SER A 259 -10.65 12.03 -17.58
C SER A 259 -11.31 10.77 -17.02
N VAL A 260 -12.63 10.73 -17.04
CA VAL A 260 -13.42 9.57 -16.58
C VAL A 260 -13.15 8.36 -17.47
N ARG A 261 -13.14 8.53 -18.79
CA ARG A 261 -12.86 7.46 -19.75
C ARG A 261 -11.46 6.86 -19.54
N GLN A 262 -10.44 7.71 -19.40
CA GLN A 262 -9.07 7.26 -19.18
C GLN A 262 -8.95 6.48 -17.84
N ALA A 263 -9.51 7.02 -16.76
CA ALA A 263 -9.50 6.33 -15.46
C ALA A 263 -10.25 4.99 -15.54
N THR A 264 -11.38 4.92 -16.25
CA THR A 264 -12.17 3.69 -16.39
C THR A 264 -11.40 2.64 -17.20
N THR A 265 -10.79 3.03 -18.33
CA THR A 265 -9.99 2.10 -19.15
C THR A 265 -8.80 1.55 -18.35
N ALA A 266 -8.04 2.42 -17.69
CA ALA A 266 -6.90 2.01 -16.88
C ALA A 266 -7.31 1.14 -15.67
N THR A 267 -8.46 1.43 -15.05
CA THR A 267 -9.03 0.56 -14.01
C THR A 267 -9.36 -0.82 -14.56
N GLY A 268 -9.99 -0.89 -15.73
CA GLY A 268 -10.34 -2.16 -16.39
C GLY A 268 -9.11 -3.02 -16.69
N GLU A 269 -8.04 -2.43 -17.18
CA GLU A 269 -6.77 -3.11 -17.46
C GLU A 269 -6.14 -3.67 -16.17
N LEU A 270 -6.04 -2.86 -15.12
CA LEU A 270 -5.51 -3.28 -13.82
C LEU A 270 -6.36 -4.38 -13.19
N MET A 271 -7.70 -4.21 -13.21
CA MET A 271 -8.62 -5.18 -12.64
C MET A 271 -8.65 -6.50 -13.38
N GLY A 272 -8.50 -6.50 -14.71
CA GLY A 272 -8.41 -7.74 -15.48
C GLY A 272 -7.24 -8.62 -15.04
N GLY A 273 -6.06 -8.03 -14.85
CA GLY A 273 -4.89 -8.72 -14.32
C GLY A 273 -5.07 -9.21 -12.89
N LEU A 274 -5.57 -8.35 -12.00
CA LEU A 274 -5.84 -8.69 -10.59
C LEU A 274 -6.86 -9.81 -10.45
N LEU A 275 -7.96 -9.77 -11.20
CA LEU A 275 -9.02 -10.76 -11.15
C LEU A 275 -8.48 -12.14 -11.53
N LEU A 276 -7.66 -12.21 -12.58
CA LEU A 276 -7.02 -13.47 -12.98
C LEU A 276 -6.09 -14.00 -11.89
N LEU A 277 -5.24 -13.14 -11.33
CA LEU A 277 -4.30 -13.53 -10.27
C LEU A 277 -5.02 -14.01 -9.00
N ILE A 278 -6.04 -13.28 -8.55
CA ILE A 278 -6.83 -13.67 -7.36
C ILE A 278 -7.53 -15.01 -7.61
N ALA A 279 -8.19 -15.16 -8.75
CA ALA A 279 -8.89 -16.40 -9.10
C ALA A 279 -7.95 -17.61 -9.15
N LEU A 280 -6.77 -17.45 -9.74
CA LEU A 280 -5.74 -18.51 -9.77
C LEU A 280 -5.20 -18.83 -8.37
N SER A 281 -4.97 -17.82 -7.54
CA SER A 281 -4.49 -18.00 -6.17
C SER A 281 -5.52 -18.71 -5.30
N MET A 282 -6.81 -18.37 -5.44
CA MET A 282 -7.91 -19.06 -4.73
C MET A 282 -8.03 -20.52 -5.16
N ALA A 283 -7.99 -20.79 -6.47
CA ALA A 283 -8.02 -22.17 -6.96
C ALA A 283 -6.82 -22.98 -6.45
N PHE A 284 -5.63 -22.38 -6.40
CA PHE A 284 -4.44 -23.04 -5.86
C PHE A 284 -4.54 -23.29 -4.35
N SER A 285 -5.05 -22.32 -3.58
CA SER A 285 -5.31 -22.49 -2.15
C SER A 285 -6.28 -23.63 -1.87
N GLY A 286 -7.38 -23.74 -2.63
CA GLY A 286 -8.32 -24.84 -2.52
C GLY A 286 -7.68 -26.21 -2.78
N VAL A 287 -6.76 -26.31 -3.76
CA VAL A 287 -6.02 -27.57 -4.01
C VAL A 287 -5.10 -27.93 -2.85
N ILE A 288 -4.42 -26.93 -2.26
CA ILE A 288 -3.55 -27.17 -1.09
C ILE A 288 -4.39 -27.64 0.10
N GLU A 289 -5.54 -27.02 0.36
CA GLU A 289 -6.45 -27.38 1.44
C GLU A 289 -6.95 -28.82 1.29
N GLU A 290 -7.46 -29.21 0.13
CA GLU A 290 -7.94 -30.55 -0.16
C GLU A 290 -6.83 -31.61 -0.20
N SER A 291 -5.61 -31.25 -0.52
CA SER A 291 -4.48 -32.18 -0.56
C SER A 291 -4.02 -32.64 0.83
N HIS A 292 -4.49 -32.02 1.90
CA HIS A 292 -4.07 -32.27 3.28
C HIS A 292 -2.55 -32.22 3.52
N ILE A 293 -1.77 -31.68 2.58
CA ILE A 293 -0.30 -31.56 2.68
C ILE A 293 0.09 -30.79 3.96
N ILE A 294 -0.70 -29.76 4.30
CA ILE A 294 -0.42 -28.89 5.45
C ILE A 294 -0.67 -29.63 6.76
N GLN A 295 -1.76 -30.42 6.85
CA GLN A 295 -2.05 -31.25 8.02
C GLN A 295 -0.94 -32.29 8.21
N THR A 296 -0.53 -32.94 7.12
CA THR A 296 0.54 -33.94 7.14
C THR A 296 1.87 -33.32 7.58
N ALA A 297 2.22 -32.14 7.07
CA ALA A 297 3.42 -31.42 7.49
C ALA A 297 3.37 -30.96 8.97
N ALA A 298 2.19 -30.53 9.43
CA ALA A 298 1.98 -30.13 10.82
C ALA A 298 2.00 -31.33 11.80
N ASP A 299 1.47 -32.49 11.40
CA ASP A 299 1.41 -33.69 12.22
C ASP A 299 2.78 -34.39 12.36
N GLN A 300 3.69 -34.18 11.41
CA GLN A 300 5.08 -34.63 11.53
C GLN A 300 5.90 -33.89 12.61
N GLY A 301 5.31 -32.95 13.34
CA GLY A 301 5.59 -32.42 14.69
C GLY A 301 7.01 -32.01 15.08
N THR A 302 8.02 -32.28 14.25
CA THR A 302 9.45 -32.12 14.56
C THR A 302 10.11 -30.94 13.88
N LEU A 303 9.35 -30.13 13.08
CA LEU A 303 9.93 -29.06 12.28
C LEU A 303 10.51 -27.91 13.13
N PHE A 304 9.89 -27.63 14.29
CA PHE A 304 10.33 -26.53 15.15
C PHE A 304 10.42 -26.96 16.62
N HIS A 305 11.58 -26.75 17.24
CA HIS A 305 11.84 -27.13 18.62
C HIS A 305 11.25 -26.13 19.64
N ASN A 306 11.03 -24.89 19.23
CA ASN A 306 10.44 -23.83 20.06
C ASN A 306 9.83 -22.72 19.21
N ILE A 307 9.08 -21.82 19.86
CA ILE A 307 8.39 -20.70 19.19
C ILE A 307 9.35 -19.75 18.47
N TRP A 308 10.58 -19.59 18.96
CA TRP A 308 11.59 -18.72 18.34
C TRP A 308 12.00 -19.25 16.98
N THR A 309 12.24 -20.57 16.87
CA THR A 309 12.57 -21.20 15.59
C THR A 309 11.39 -21.18 14.63
N ALA A 310 10.17 -21.34 15.13
CA ALA A 310 8.95 -21.24 14.32
C ALA A 310 8.75 -19.83 13.75
N VAL A 311 8.91 -18.80 14.57
CA VAL A 311 8.80 -17.39 14.12
C VAL A 311 9.95 -17.03 13.18
N THR A 312 11.17 -17.51 13.40
CA THR A 312 12.30 -17.30 12.48
C THR A 312 12.02 -17.91 11.11
N ALA A 313 11.55 -19.15 11.08
CA ALA A 313 11.19 -19.82 9.83
C ALA A 313 10.02 -19.11 9.13
N LEU A 314 9.03 -18.63 9.89
CA LEU A 314 7.92 -17.86 9.36
C LEU A 314 8.41 -16.55 8.73
N ILE A 315 9.27 -15.80 9.39
CA ILE A 315 9.88 -14.57 8.85
C ILE A 315 10.59 -14.85 7.53
N LEU A 316 11.42 -15.92 7.47
CA LEU A 316 12.12 -16.29 6.25
C LEU A 316 11.16 -16.68 5.12
N LEU A 317 10.15 -17.49 5.43
CA LEU A 317 9.13 -17.91 4.47
C LEU A 317 8.34 -16.71 3.93
N LEU A 318 7.88 -15.84 4.82
CA LEU A 318 7.13 -14.64 4.43
C LEU A 318 7.99 -13.64 3.66
N ALA A 319 9.28 -13.51 4.01
CA ALA A 319 10.21 -12.71 3.23
C ALA A 319 10.39 -13.27 1.81
N MET A 320 10.48 -14.60 1.67
CA MET A 320 10.54 -15.25 0.34
C MET A 320 9.25 -15.03 -0.46
N ILE A 321 8.07 -15.20 0.16
CA ILE A 321 6.78 -14.93 -0.47
C ILE A 321 6.70 -13.46 -0.88
N GLY A 322 7.07 -12.56 0.01
CA GLY A 322 7.13 -11.14 -0.26
C GLY A 322 8.03 -10.82 -1.45
N MET A 323 9.25 -11.33 -1.50
CA MET A 323 10.18 -11.09 -2.59
C MET A 323 9.81 -11.80 -3.90
N SER A 324 8.82 -12.69 -3.92
CA SER A 324 8.37 -13.37 -5.14
C SER A 324 7.57 -12.46 -6.09
N GLY A 325 7.19 -11.25 -5.65
CA GLY A 325 6.38 -10.31 -6.45
C GLY A 325 4.91 -10.71 -6.58
N LEU A 326 4.43 -11.63 -5.73
CA LEU A 326 3.02 -11.99 -5.69
C LEU A 326 2.16 -10.78 -5.33
N GLU A 327 1.02 -10.68 -5.99
CA GLU A 327 0.03 -9.65 -5.66
C GLU A 327 -0.58 -9.92 -4.27
N PRO A 328 -0.63 -8.93 -3.35
CA PRO A 328 -1.01 -9.16 -1.96
C PRO A 328 -2.39 -9.76 -1.74
N PHE A 329 -3.38 -9.43 -2.55
CA PHE A 329 -4.73 -10.00 -2.41
C PHE A 329 -4.73 -11.51 -2.64
N GLY A 330 -4.07 -11.98 -3.71
CA GLY A 330 -3.90 -13.40 -3.98
C GLY A 330 -3.03 -14.10 -2.93
N ALA A 331 -1.97 -13.42 -2.48
CA ALA A 331 -1.08 -13.94 -1.45
C ALA A 331 -1.78 -14.10 -0.08
N VAL A 332 -2.67 -13.17 0.32
CA VAL A 332 -3.49 -13.32 1.55
C VAL A 332 -4.32 -14.58 1.49
N ILE A 333 -4.99 -14.84 0.37
CA ILE A 333 -5.84 -16.02 0.21
C ILE A 333 -5.00 -17.30 0.32
N LEU A 334 -3.87 -17.33 -0.38
CA LEU A 334 -2.94 -18.47 -0.32
C LEU A 334 -2.42 -18.69 1.11
N VAL A 335 -1.99 -17.65 1.80
CA VAL A 335 -1.46 -17.71 3.15
C VAL A 335 -2.55 -18.12 4.16
N SER A 336 -3.79 -17.63 3.99
CA SER A 336 -4.94 -18.02 4.84
C SER A 336 -5.23 -19.52 4.77
N GLY A 337 -5.27 -20.08 3.56
CA GLY A 337 -5.60 -21.51 3.35
C GLY A 337 -4.42 -22.44 3.64
N SER A 338 -3.21 -21.92 3.87
CA SER A 338 -2.01 -22.73 4.02
C SER A 338 -1.20 -22.41 5.27
N VAL A 339 -0.39 -21.38 5.21
CA VAL A 339 0.63 -21.06 6.23
C VAL A 339 0.00 -20.68 7.58
N ALA A 340 -1.15 -20.00 7.58
CA ALA A 340 -1.82 -19.54 8.79
C ALA A 340 -2.19 -20.71 9.72
N GLN A 341 -2.79 -21.77 9.17
CA GLN A 341 -3.21 -22.94 9.93
C GLN A 341 -2.02 -23.65 10.59
N VAL A 342 -0.89 -23.74 9.88
CA VAL A 342 0.35 -24.31 10.42
C VAL A 342 0.90 -23.41 11.55
N ALA A 343 0.97 -22.12 11.33
CA ALA A 343 1.47 -21.17 12.33
C ALA A 343 0.66 -21.21 13.65
N TYR A 344 -0.66 -21.32 13.54
CA TYR A 344 -1.55 -21.42 14.72
C TYR A 344 -1.33 -22.72 15.50
N LYS A 345 -1.13 -23.86 14.82
CA LYS A 345 -0.80 -25.13 15.47
C LYS A 345 0.53 -25.07 16.24
N PHE A 346 1.48 -24.27 15.80
CA PHE A 346 2.74 -24.01 16.53
C PHE A 346 2.62 -22.96 17.63
N GLY A 347 1.41 -22.50 17.98
CA GLY A 347 1.15 -21.57 19.07
C GLY A 347 1.46 -20.11 18.74
N ILE A 348 1.67 -19.75 17.46
CA ILE A 348 1.82 -18.36 17.05
C ILE A 348 0.45 -17.68 17.14
N ASN A 349 0.40 -16.56 17.89
CA ASN A 349 -0.83 -15.78 18.04
C ASN A 349 -1.33 -15.31 16.66
N PRO A 350 -2.62 -15.48 16.31
CA PRO A 350 -3.17 -15.09 15.02
C PRO A 350 -2.93 -13.63 14.65
N VAL A 351 -3.06 -12.70 15.60
CA VAL A 351 -2.80 -11.26 15.34
C VAL A 351 -1.32 -11.02 15.03
N HIS A 352 -0.42 -11.65 15.78
CA HIS A 352 1.02 -11.58 15.54
C HIS A 352 1.37 -12.12 14.15
N PHE A 353 0.82 -13.26 13.78
CA PHE A 353 0.98 -13.85 12.46
C PHE A 353 0.57 -12.88 11.35
N TRP A 354 -0.64 -12.30 11.44
CA TRP A 354 -1.14 -11.40 10.40
C TRP A 354 -0.40 -10.07 10.32
N MET A 355 0.15 -9.57 11.42
CA MET A 355 1.02 -8.39 11.38
C MET A 355 2.33 -8.70 10.64
N LEU A 356 2.91 -9.89 10.82
CA LEU A 356 4.08 -10.33 10.05
C LEU A 356 3.76 -10.47 8.55
N VAL A 357 2.62 -11.05 8.21
CA VAL A 357 2.17 -11.20 6.82
C VAL A 357 2.01 -9.84 6.16
N LEU A 358 1.35 -8.89 6.81
CA LEU A 358 1.13 -7.54 6.27
C LEU A 358 2.46 -6.82 6.00
N ILE A 359 3.41 -6.86 6.93
CA ILE A 359 4.75 -6.27 6.70
C ILE A 359 5.48 -6.97 5.56
N SER A 360 5.35 -8.29 5.44
CA SER A 360 6.00 -9.01 4.34
C SER A 360 5.47 -8.57 2.98
N PHE A 361 4.18 -8.26 2.88
CA PHE A 361 3.57 -7.74 1.65
C PHE A 361 3.99 -6.30 1.36
N GLU A 362 4.10 -5.45 2.38
CA GLU A 362 4.69 -4.12 2.21
C GLU A 362 6.14 -4.21 1.69
N MET A 363 6.91 -5.15 2.23
CA MET A 363 8.27 -5.43 1.76
C MET A 363 8.28 -5.94 0.30
N ALA A 364 7.29 -6.75 -0.11
CA ALA A 364 7.14 -7.24 -1.47
C ALA A 364 7.07 -6.13 -2.50
N PHE A 365 6.27 -5.10 -2.21
CA PHE A 365 6.13 -3.94 -3.08
C PHE A 365 7.44 -3.18 -3.27
N LEU A 366 8.36 -3.30 -2.31
CA LEU A 366 9.65 -2.59 -2.26
C LEU A 366 10.85 -3.49 -2.59
N ALA A 367 10.60 -4.75 -2.99
CA ALA A 367 11.67 -5.68 -3.34
C ALA A 367 12.57 -5.12 -4.47
N PRO A 368 13.90 -5.20 -4.34
CA PRO A 368 14.81 -4.66 -5.34
C PRO A 368 14.52 -5.21 -6.74
N VAL A 369 14.53 -4.36 -7.74
CA VAL A 369 14.37 -4.64 -9.18
C VAL A 369 12.95 -5.07 -9.59
N ILE A 370 12.30 -5.97 -8.85
CA ILE A 370 10.98 -6.55 -9.21
C ILE A 370 9.81 -5.90 -8.48
N GLY A 371 10.06 -5.16 -7.39
CA GLY A 371 9.02 -4.54 -6.59
C GLY A 371 8.18 -3.56 -7.41
N LEU A 372 6.88 -3.76 -7.38
CA LEU A 372 5.91 -2.98 -8.15
C LEU A 372 6.06 -1.48 -7.91
N ASN A 373 6.31 -1.07 -6.66
CA ASN A 373 6.41 0.33 -6.29
C ASN A 373 7.63 1.01 -6.95
N HIS A 374 8.75 0.31 -7.07
CA HIS A 374 9.92 0.85 -7.78
C HIS A 374 9.69 0.99 -9.28
N LEU A 375 8.97 0.05 -9.89
CA LEU A 375 8.61 0.10 -11.31
C LEU A 375 7.66 1.27 -11.57
N LEU A 376 6.62 1.41 -10.75
CA LEU A 376 5.65 2.50 -10.88
C LEU A 376 6.27 3.86 -10.58
N THR A 377 7.16 3.95 -9.59
CA THR A 377 7.92 5.18 -9.31
C THR A 377 8.77 5.58 -10.52
N ARG A 378 9.48 4.63 -11.14
CA ARG A 378 10.25 4.87 -12.38
C ARG A 378 9.36 5.37 -13.51
N HIS A 379 8.19 4.75 -13.69
CA HIS A 379 7.23 5.16 -14.71
C HIS A 379 6.68 6.57 -14.44
N THR A 380 6.32 6.87 -13.19
CA THR A 380 5.68 8.14 -12.81
C THR A 380 6.66 9.31 -12.78
N VAL A 381 7.88 9.09 -12.29
CA VAL A 381 8.93 10.12 -12.18
C VAL A 381 9.66 10.33 -13.52
N GLY A 382 9.68 9.30 -14.36
CA GLY A 382 10.30 9.28 -15.68
C GLY A 382 11.72 8.75 -15.69
N GLU A 383 12.05 8.11 -16.79
CA GLU A 383 13.34 7.45 -17.04
C GLU A 383 14.53 8.40 -16.93
N LYS A 384 14.36 9.64 -17.38
CA LYS A 384 15.39 10.68 -17.36
C LYS A 384 15.85 11.00 -15.92
N GLU A 385 14.94 11.13 -14.98
CA GLU A 385 15.29 11.41 -13.59
C GLU A 385 15.98 10.21 -12.92
N VAL A 386 15.57 9.00 -13.28
CA VAL A 386 16.23 7.76 -12.81
C VAL A 386 17.67 7.66 -13.32
N GLU A 387 17.90 8.01 -14.58
CA GLU A 387 19.27 8.04 -15.16
C GLU A 387 20.12 9.15 -14.50
N LEU A 388 19.54 10.31 -14.25
CA LEU A 388 20.22 11.39 -13.50
C LEU A 388 20.55 10.94 -12.06
N ALA A 389 19.67 10.18 -11.40
CA ALA A 389 19.94 9.61 -10.07
C ALA A 389 21.13 8.66 -10.10
N ARG A 390 21.23 7.83 -11.14
CA ARG A 390 22.37 6.93 -11.35
C ARG A 390 23.67 7.69 -11.53
N ARG A 391 23.68 8.72 -12.36
CA ARG A 391 24.87 9.58 -12.60
C ARG A 391 25.27 10.35 -11.34
N GLU A 392 24.31 10.88 -10.58
CA GLU A 392 24.58 11.59 -9.30
C GLU A 392 25.26 10.66 -8.29
N ALA A 393 24.99 9.36 -8.34
CA ALA A 393 25.55 8.35 -7.45
C ALA A 393 26.85 7.72 -7.93
N GLU A 394 27.31 8.01 -9.16
CA GLU A 394 28.60 7.51 -9.69
C GLU A 394 29.76 8.00 -8.81
N GLY A 395 30.67 7.10 -8.48
CA GLY A 395 31.83 7.39 -7.63
C GLY A 395 31.55 7.52 -6.12
N LYS A 396 30.27 7.41 -5.70
CA LYS A 396 29.92 7.41 -4.27
C LYS A 396 29.95 6.00 -3.67
N ASN A 397 29.89 5.93 -2.33
CA ASN A 397 29.85 4.69 -1.57
C ASN A 397 28.71 3.77 -2.01
N PHE A 398 28.85 2.45 -1.76
CA PHE A 398 27.86 1.43 -2.11
C PHE A 398 26.45 1.78 -1.61
N TRP A 399 26.31 2.34 -0.39
CA TRP A 399 25.03 2.78 0.18
C TRP A 399 24.35 3.82 -0.72
N TYR A 400 25.01 4.93 -1.01
CA TYR A 400 24.46 6.03 -1.82
C TYR A 400 24.14 5.62 -3.26
N ARG A 401 24.96 4.72 -3.82
CA ARG A 401 24.74 4.20 -5.16
C ARG A 401 23.46 3.36 -5.25
N ASN A 402 23.14 2.62 -4.20
CA ASN A 402 21.99 1.71 -4.16
C ASN A 402 20.91 2.18 -3.17
N GLU A 403 20.97 3.41 -2.65
CA GLU A 403 20.07 3.97 -1.63
C GLU A 403 18.59 3.80 -2.03
N ARG A 404 18.27 3.94 -3.31
CA ARG A 404 16.91 3.73 -3.83
C ARG A 404 16.29 2.40 -3.41
N TYR A 405 17.10 1.34 -3.32
CA TYR A 405 16.65 -0.01 -2.99
C TYR A 405 16.99 -0.42 -1.57
N ILE A 406 18.21 -0.08 -1.11
CA ILE A 406 18.70 -0.49 0.21
C ILE A 406 17.92 0.22 1.30
N PHE A 407 17.62 1.50 1.15
CA PHE A 407 16.95 2.28 2.17
C PHE A 407 15.55 1.72 2.51
N PRO A 408 14.62 1.52 1.53
CA PRO A 408 13.32 0.90 1.82
C PRO A 408 13.46 -0.49 2.43
N MET A 409 14.35 -1.32 1.90
CA MET A 409 14.55 -2.68 2.40
C MET A 409 15.09 -2.70 3.82
N CYS A 410 16.01 -1.82 4.19
CA CYS A 410 16.48 -1.70 5.58
C CYS A 410 15.33 -1.35 6.52
N VAL A 411 14.49 -0.37 6.16
CA VAL A 411 13.32 -0.01 6.97
C VAL A 411 12.39 -1.20 7.16
N MET A 412 12.05 -1.90 6.07
CA MET A 412 11.11 -3.01 6.11
C MET A 412 11.65 -4.24 6.86
N VAL A 413 12.93 -4.59 6.64
CA VAL A 413 13.58 -5.69 7.35
C VAL A 413 13.65 -5.41 8.86
N ILE A 414 14.05 -4.21 9.26
CA ILE A 414 14.07 -3.83 10.69
C ILE A 414 12.65 -3.90 11.26
N SER A 415 11.64 -3.39 10.56
CA SER A 415 10.24 -3.45 10.99
C SER A 415 9.74 -4.87 11.12
N MET A 416 10.07 -5.75 10.17
CA MET A 416 9.71 -7.17 10.19
C MET A 416 10.35 -7.90 11.38
N LEU A 417 11.62 -7.62 11.68
CA LEU A 417 12.30 -8.16 12.85
C LEU A 417 11.69 -7.65 14.16
N CYS A 418 11.35 -6.37 14.24
CA CYS A 418 10.67 -5.79 15.41
C CYS A 418 9.29 -6.43 15.64
N VAL A 419 8.49 -6.61 14.59
CA VAL A 419 7.18 -7.26 14.73
C VAL A 419 7.33 -8.75 15.03
N GLY A 420 8.30 -9.42 14.43
CA GLY A 420 8.51 -10.86 14.65
C GLY A 420 9.00 -11.20 16.03
N TYR A 421 10.01 -10.50 16.50
CA TYR A 421 10.66 -10.84 17.78
C TYR A 421 10.17 -9.99 18.94
N GLY A 422 9.63 -8.79 18.71
CA GLY A 422 9.15 -7.91 19.78
C GLY A 422 8.17 -8.57 20.76
N PRO A 423 7.08 -9.21 20.29
CA PRO A 423 6.15 -9.91 21.17
C PRO A 423 6.79 -11.06 21.95
N LEU A 424 7.72 -11.81 21.33
CA LEU A 424 8.42 -12.91 22.00
C LEU A 424 9.35 -12.41 23.10
N ILE A 425 10.09 -11.33 22.84
CA ILE A 425 10.95 -10.70 23.84
C ILE A 425 10.10 -10.19 25.01
N TYR A 426 8.98 -9.53 24.71
CA TYR A 426 8.07 -9.03 25.75
C TYR A 426 7.54 -10.16 26.64
N GLN A 427 7.06 -11.26 26.04
CA GLN A 427 6.58 -12.42 26.79
C GLN A 427 7.68 -13.11 27.62
N THR A 428 8.90 -13.19 27.10
CA THR A 428 10.01 -13.91 27.77
C THR A 428 10.60 -13.13 28.94
N TYR A 429 10.62 -11.78 28.87
CA TYR A 429 11.34 -10.94 29.84
C TYR A 429 10.45 -10.07 30.71
N PHE A 430 9.17 -9.89 30.36
CA PHE A 430 8.27 -8.96 31.04
C PHE A 430 6.94 -9.63 31.51
N GLN A 431 6.71 -10.89 31.22
CA GLN A 431 5.69 -11.77 31.79
C GLN A 431 6.34 -12.94 32.50
#